data_052d2d67de7d0cfb345c289871523f5a
#
_entry.id   052d2d67de7d0cfb345c289871523f5a
#
_cell.length_a   1.000
_cell.length_b   1.000
_cell.length_c   1.000
_cell.angle_alpha   90.00
_cell.angle_beta   90.00
_cell.angle_gamma   90.00
#
_symmetry.space_group_name_H-M   'P 1'
#
loop_
_entity.id
_entity.type
_entity.pdbx_description
1 polymer ?
#
loop_
_entity_poly.entity_id
_entity_poly.type
_entity_poly.pdbx_seq_one_letter_code
_entity_poly.pdbx_strand_id
1 'polypeptide(L)'
;GTEPRTLTAADRILADGFAHITLIGNPAEINRLAGELGLHNIDKANIVDPGDEAVIDRYAPLFFELRKNKGITMEEARLTTHNPLYLGCLMVKAGDADGQVAGAMNTTGNVLRAAFQVIKTQPGIQVVSGAFLMLLPKGLNYGTDGILIFADCAVVPDPNAQELAQIAVTAAQTARDIAGIEPRVAILSFSTNGSAKHERINKVIEATRIAREMAPDLILDGELQADAAIVPSVAASKAPNSPLSG
;
A
#
# COMPACT_ATOMS: atom_id res chain seq x y z
N GLY A 1 -13.81 -6.35 12.35
CA GLY A 1 -14.59 -5.37 13.15
C GLY A 1 -14.57 -5.62 14.65
N THR A 2 -14.07 -6.77 15.11
CA THR A 2 -14.10 -7.15 16.54
C THR A 2 -12.76 -6.88 17.28
N GLU A 3 -11.79 -6.24 16.64
CA GLU A 3 -10.51 -5.92 17.28
C GLU A 3 -10.57 -4.54 17.96
N PRO A 4 -10.21 -4.41 19.26
CA PRO A 4 -10.41 -3.19 20.04
C PRO A 4 -9.79 -1.92 19.46
N ARG A 5 -8.56 -1.98 18.94
CA ARG A 5 -7.87 -0.84 18.33
C ARG A 5 -8.57 -0.39 17.05
N THR A 6 -9.05 -1.35 16.25
CA THR A 6 -9.82 -1.11 15.02
C THR A 6 -11.15 -0.42 15.35
N LEU A 7 -11.87 -0.90 16.38
CA LEU A 7 -13.12 -0.27 16.84
C LEU A 7 -12.88 1.16 17.37
N THR A 8 -11.84 1.36 18.18
CA THR A 8 -11.49 2.69 18.70
C THR A 8 -11.13 3.66 17.57
N ALA A 9 -10.40 3.18 16.56
CA ALA A 9 -10.06 4.00 15.39
C ALA A 9 -11.31 4.33 14.58
N ALA A 10 -12.19 3.36 14.35
CA ALA A 10 -13.46 3.57 13.65
C ALA A 10 -14.36 4.59 14.36
N ASP A 11 -14.49 4.49 15.68
CA ASP A 11 -15.27 5.45 16.49
C ASP A 11 -14.77 6.88 16.30
N ARG A 12 -13.45 7.08 16.35
CA ARG A 12 -12.83 8.38 16.14
C ARG A 12 -13.04 8.92 14.74
N ILE A 13 -12.86 8.08 13.70
CA ILE A 13 -13.08 8.46 12.31
C ILE A 13 -14.54 8.89 12.08
N LEU A 14 -15.48 8.14 12.66
CA LEU A 14 -16.92 8.44 12.57
C LEU A 14 -17.30 9.71 13.35
N ALA A 15 -16.63 9.98 14.48
CA ALA A 15 -16.80 11.24 15.22
C ALA A 15 -16.32 12.43 14.41
N ASP A 16 -15.14 12.32 13.80
CA ASP A 16 -14.52 13.38 12.98
C ASP A 16 -15.20 13.55 11.61
N GLY A 17 -15.96 12.54 11.15
CA GLY A 17 -16.81 12.61 9.96
C GLY A 17 -16.07 12.65 8.61
N PHE A 18 -14.80 12.22 8.57
CA PHE A 18 -14.03 12.27 7.33
C PHE A 18 -14.08 10.99 6.46
N ALA A 19 -14.68 9.91 6.97
CA ALA A 19 -14.91 8.69 6.19
C ALA A 19 -16.16 7.94 6.65
N HIS A 20 -16.82 7.25 5.72
CA HIS A 20 -17.83 6.24 6.02
C HIS A 20 -17.13 4.91 6.34
N ILE A 21 -17.50 4.29 7.45
CA ILE A 21 -16.87 3.04 7.91
C ILE A 21 -17.83 1.88 7.75
N THR A 22 -17.33 0.81 7.14
CA THR A 22 -17.95 -0.51 7.18
C THR A 22 -17.09 -1.44 8.04
N LEU A 23 -17.66 -1.96 9.10
CA LEU A 23 -17.05 -2.96 9.99
C LEU A 23 -17.46 -4.35 9.55
N ILE A 24 -16.50 -5.23 9.30
CA ILE A 24 -16.78 -6.64 8.97
C ILE A 24 -16.63 -7.46 10.24
N GLY A 25 -17.71 -8.12 10.68
CA GLY A 25 -17.75 -8.95 11.87
C GLY A 25 -19.16 -9.15 12.40
N ASN A 26 -19.31 -9.99 13.43
CA ASN A 26 -20.60 -10.25 14.04
C ASN A 26 -21.16 -8.99 14.72
N PRO A 27 -22.38 -8.53 14.37
CA PRO A 27 -22.95 -7.28 14.90
C PRO A 27 -23.13 -7.27 16.41
N ALA A 28 -23.53 -8.38 17.00
CA ALA A 28 -23.75 -8.48 18.46
C ALA A 28 -22.42 -8.35 19.21
N GLU A 29 -21.36 -8.96 18.70
CA GLU A 29 -20.02 -8.87 19.27
C GLU A 29 -19.44 -7.46 19.13
N ILE A 30 -19.57 -6.84 17.96
CA ILE A 30 -19.12 -5.46 17.71
C ILE A 30 -19.80 -4.50 18.69
N ASN A 31 -21.13 -4.58 18.83
CA ASN A 31 -21.89 -3.71 19.71
C ASN A 31 -21.53 -3.94 21.19
N ARG A 32 -21.35 -5.20 21.61
CA ARG A 32 -20.90 -5.53 22.96
C ARG A 32 -19.53 -4.89 23.26
N LEU A 33 -18.56 -5.09 22.38
CA LEU A 33 -17.20 -4.53 22.54
C LEU A 33 -17.21 -2.99 22.51
N ALA A 34 -18.01 -2.38 21.64
CA ALA A 34 -18.18 -0.93 21.61
C ALA A 34 -18.68 -0.39 22.95
N GLY A 35 -19.66 -1.06 23.57
CA GLY A 35 -20.16 -0.71 24.90
C GLY A 35 -19.10 -0.88 26.01
N GLU A 36 -18.36 -1.99 26.00
CA GLU A 36 -17.27 -2.24 26.96
C GLU A 36 -16.13 -1.23 26.86
N LEU A 37 -15.84 -0.74 25.66
CA LEU A 37 -14.80 0.25 25.38
C LEU A 37 -15.30 1.70 25.52
N GLY A 38 -16.60 1.91 25.79
CA GLY A 38 -17.19 3.25 25.90
C GLY A 38 -17.18 4.05 24.61
N LEU A 39 -17.33 3.38 23.47
CA LEU A 39 -17.38 4.01 22.15
C LEU A 39 -18.80 4.52 21.85
N HIS A 40 -18.93 5.69 21.25
CA HIS A 40 -20.21 6.39 21.13
C HIS A 40 -20.67 6.64 19.68
N ASN A 41 -19.87 6.29 18.67
CA ASN A 41 -20.14 6.58 17.27
C ASN A 41 -20.24 5.33 16.38
N ILE A 42 -20.07 4.15 16.96
CA ILE A 42 -20.09 2.88 16.19
C ILE A 42 -21.46 2.59 15.57
N ASP A 43 -22.52 3.16 16.12
CA ASP A 43 -23.87 3.14 15.56
C ASP A 43 -23.99 3.81 14.17
N LYS A 44 -23.03 4.68 13.82
CA LYS A 44 -22.93 5.31 12.49
C LYS A 44 -22.24 4.42 11.45
N ALA A 45 -21.58 3.35 11.89
CA ALA A 45 -20.91 2.43 10.97
C ALA A 45 -21.93 1.49 10.29
N ASN A 46 -21.64 1.16 9.03
CA ASN A 46 -22.26 -0.01 8.43
C ASN A 46 -21.60 -1.28 9.00
N ILE A 47 -22.37 -2.29 9.38
CA ILE A 47 -21.85 -3.57 9.88
C ILE A 47 -22.24 -4.68 8.91
N VAL A 48 -21.25 -5.43 8.44
CA VAL A 48 -21.43 -6.57 7.53
C VAL A 48 -20.98 -7.83 8.25
N ASP A 49 -21.93 -8.76 8.46
CA ASP A 49 -21.64 -10.04 9.10
C ASP A 49 -21.15 -11.06 8.05
N PRO A 50 -19.91 -11.56 8.17
CA PRO A 50 -19.41 -12.62 7.30
C PRO A 50 -20.11 -13.98 7.55
N GLY A 51 -20.93 -14.09 8.58
CA GLY A 51 -21.78 -15.25 8.86
C GLY A 51 -23.18 -15.18 8.20
N ASP A 52 -23.54 -14.04 7.62
CA ASP A 52 -24.84 -13.87 6.95
C ASP A 52 -24.81 -14.49 5.54
N GLU A 53 -25.65 -15.50 5.31
CA GLU A 53 -25.76 -16.18 4.01
C GLU A 53 -26.15 -15.23 2.87
N ALA A 54 -26.94 -14.19 3.12
CA ALA A 54 -27.29 -13.21 2.10
C ALA A 54 -26.06 -12.39 1.65
N VAL A 55 -25.14 -12.11 2.56
CA VAL A 55 -23.85 -11.49 2.24
C VAL A 55 -23.00 -12.45 1.42
N ILE A 56 -22.95 -13.73 1.80
CA ILE A 56 -22.18 -14.75 1.07
C ILE A 56 -22.74 -14.94 -0.34
N ASP A 57 -24.06 -15.04 -0.48
CA ASP A 57 -24.73 -15.18 -1.79
C ASP A 57 -24.44 -14.00 -2.72
N ARG A 58 -24.25 -12.81 -2.18
CA ARG A 58 -23.90 -11.62 -2.96
C ARG A 58 -22.46 -11.66 -3.50
N TYR A 59 -21.48 -12.07 -2.68
CA TYR A 59 -20.07 -11.90 -3.02
C TYR A 59 -19.34 -13.18 -3.48
N ALA A 60 -19.79 -14.37 -3.07
CA ALA A 60 -19.15 -15.62 -3.48
C ALA A 60 -19.15 -15.86 -5.00
N PRO A 61 -20.22 -15.52 -5.75
CA PRO A 61 -20.19 -15.62 -7.22
C PRO A 61 -19.09 -14.74 -7.85
N LEU A 62 -18.83 -13.55 -7.32
CA LEU A 62 -17.75 -12.68 -7.79
C LEU A 62 -16.38 -13.35 -7.57
N PHE A 63 -16.14 -13.92 -6.38
CA PHE A 63 -14.89 -14.62 -6.12
C PHE A 63 -14.74 -15.86 -6.99
N PHE A 64 -15.81 -16.64 -7.20
CA PHE A 64 -15.80 -17.77 -8.12
C PHE A 64 -15.39 -17.34 -9.53
N GLU A 65 -16.02 -16.30 -10.09
CA GLU A 65 -15.68 -15.77 -11.43
C GLU A 65 -14.22 -15.34 -11.54
N LEU A 66 -13.68 -14.68 -10.51
CA LEU A 66 -12.28 -14.25 -10.47
C LEU A 66 -11.29 -15.44 -10.45
N ARG A 67 -11.72 -16.60 -9.95
CA ARG A 67 -10.84 -17.74 -9.66
C ARG A 67 -11.19 -19.03 -10.38
N LYS A 68 -12.29 -19.12 -11.13
CA LYS A 68 -12.73 -20.35 -11.82
C LYS A 68 -11.66 -20.99 -12.70
N ASN A 69 -10.83 -20.17 -13.38
CA ASN A 69 -9.72 -20.67 -14.21
C ASN A 69 -8.53 -21.23 -13.39
N LYS A 70 -8.59 -21.14 -12.05
CA LYS A 70 -7.65 -21.77 -11.12
C LYS A 70 -8.23 -23.01 -10.44
N GLY A 71 -9.40 -23.47 -10.92
CA GLY A 71 -10.03 -24.72 -10.49
C GLY A 71 -10.84 -24.63 -9.19
N ILE A 72 -11.15 -23.41 -8.69
CA ILE A 72 -11.99 -23.26 -7.51
C ILE A 72 -13.43 -23.68 -7.80
N THR A 73 -14.08 -24.35 -6.84
CA THR A 73 -15.51 -24.65 -6.89
C THR A 73 -16.34 -23.50 -6.30
N MET A 74 -17.65 -23.49 -6.56
CA MET A 74 -18.56 -22.51 -5.94
C MET A 74 -18.62 -22.69 -4.41
N GLU A 75 -18.56 -23.92 -3.92
CA GLU A 75 -18.55 -24.22 -2.50
C GLU A 75 -17.28 -23.64 -1.82
N GLU A 76 -16.11 -23.83 -2.41
CA GLU A 76 -14.87 -23.24 -1.91
C GLU A 76 -14.90 -21.70 -1.99
N ALA A 77 -15.55 -21.13 -3.02
CA ALA A 77 -15.74 -19.70 -3.12
C ALA A 77 -16.61 -19.16 -1.99
N ARG A 78 -17.72 -19.82 -1.68
CA ARG A 78 -18.58 -19.49 -0.54
C ARG A 78 -17.81 -19.56 0.77
N LEU A 79 -17.13 -20.68 1.03
CA LEU A 79 -16.32 -20.87 2.24
C LEU A 79 -15.24 -19.77 2.40
N THR A 80 -14.57 -19.40 1.32
CA THR A 80 -13.54 -18.36 1.33
C THR A 80 -14.14 -16.98 1.62
N THR A 81 -15.35 -16.70 1.14
CA THR A 81 -16.04 -15.42 1.33
C THR A 81 -16.39 -15.14 2.80
N HIS A 82 -16.57 -16.17 3.64
CA HIS A 82 -16.71 -16.00 5.09
C HIS A 82 -15.47 -15.41 5.77
N ASN A 83 -14.31 -15.43 5.12
CA ASN A 83 -13.12 -14.81 5.66
C ASN A 83 -13.18 -13.28 5.50
N PRO A 84 -13.10 -12.49 6.60
CA PRO A 84 -13.23 -11.04 6.55
C PRO A 84 -12.25 -10.33 5.64
N LEU A 85 -11.03 -10.88 5.44
CA LEU A 85 -10.05 -10.30 4.51
C LEU A 85 -10.53 -10.40 3.06
N TYR A 86 -11.05 -11.57 2.67
CA TYR A 86 -11.58 -11.78 1.33
C TYR A 86 -12.87 -11.02 1.11
N LEU A 87 -13.78 -11.02 2.09
CA LEU A 87 -15.02 -10.26 2.01
C LEU A 87 -14.77 -8.78 1.82
N GLY A 88 -13.85 -8.17 2.58
CA GLY A 88 -13.48 -6.76 2.42
C GLY A 88 -12.89 -6.47 1.03
N CYS A 89 -11.99 -7.33 0.54
CA CYS A 89 -11.47 -7.21 -0.83
C CYS A 89 -12.59 -7.33 -1.89
N LEU A 90 -13.56 -8.23 -1.68
CA LEU A 90 -14.69 -8.42 -2.60
C LEU A 90 -15.63 -7.22 -2.60
N MET A 91 -15.86 -6.58 -1.45
CA MET A 91 -16.63 -5.34 -1.35
C MET A 91 -15.95 -4.21 -2.14
N VAL A 92 -14.63 -4.06 -2.01
CA VAL A 92 -13.86 -3.09 -2.82
C VAL A 92 -13.96 -3.45 -4.30
N LYS A 93 -13.81 -4.72 -4.66
CA LYS A 93 -13.90 -5.18 -6.06
C LYS A 93 -15.27 -4.97 -6.68
N ALA A 94 -16.32 -5.07 -5.88
CA ALA A 94 -17.71 -4.82 -6.30
C ALA A 94 -18.07 -3.33 -6.39
N GLY A 95 -17.22 -2.43 -5.85
CA GLY A 95 -17.51 -1.00 -5.77
C GLY A 95 -18.41 -0.60 -4.59
N ASP A 96 -18.57 -1.48 -3.61
CA ASP A 96 -19.33 -1.22 -2.38
C ASP A 96 -18.48 -0.53 -1.30
N ALA A 97 -17.16 -0.44 -1.52
CA ALA A 97 -16.21 0.29 -0.69
C ALA A 97 -15.06 0.81 -1.56
N ASP A 98 -14.46 1.95 -1.18
CA ASP A 98 -13.34 2.57 -1.89
C ASP A 98 -11.99 1.96 -1.50
N GLY A 99 -11.89 1.39 -0.31
CA GLY A 99 -10.66 0.81 0.21
C GLY A 99 -10.87 -0.11 1.41
N GLN A 100 -9.83 -0.84 1.77
CA GLN A 100 -9.82 -1.74 2.92
C GLN A 100 -8.58 -1.48 3.79
N VAL A 101 -8.80 -1.31 5.09
CA VAL A 101 -7.77 -1.32 6.12
C VAL A 101 -7.84 -2.65 6.86
N ALA A 102 -6.77 -3.42 6.82
CA ALA A 102 -6.72 -4.75 7.43
C ALA A 102 -5.33 -5.06 7.99
N GLY A 103 -5.20 -6.11 8.80
CA GLY A 103 -3.92 -6.59 9.30
C GLY A 103 -3.76 -6.58 10.82
N ALA A 104 -4.69 -5.96 11.58
CA ALA A 104 -4.60 -5.90 13.04
C ALA A 104 -4.52 -7.30 13.71
N MET A 105 -5.19 -8.30 13.12
CA MET A 105 -5.23 -9.69 13.60
C MET A 105 -4.67 -10.70 12.57
N ASN A 106 -3.99 -10.22 11.53
CA ASN A 106 -3.51 -11.07 10.45
C ASN A 106 -2.05 -10.76 10.10
N THR A 107 -1.34 -11.75 9.58
CA THR A 107 -0.02 -11.52 8.99
C THR A 107 -0.13 -10.73 7.69
N THR A 108 0.93 -10.00 7.34
CA THR A 108 1.03 -9.31 6.05
C THR A 108 0.77 -10.26 4.87
N GLY A 109 1.30 -11.49 4.94
CA GLY A 109 1.10 -12.50 3.90
C GLY A 109 -0.37 -12.92 3.71
N ASN A 110 -1.18 -12.97 4.76
CA ASN A 110 -2.60 -13.29 4.66
C ASN A 110 -3.38 -12.13 4.01
N VAL A 111 -3.09 -10.89 4.39
CA VAL A 111 -3.71 -9.69 3.79
C VAL A 111 -3.36 -9.61 2.30
N LEU A 112 -2.09 -9.72 1.96
CA LEU A 112 -1.63 -9.67 0.57
C LEU A 112 -2.21 -10.80 -0.28
N ARG A 113 -2.34 -12.01 0.28
CA ARG A 113 -2.95 -13.14 -0.45
C ARG A 113 -4.39 -12.86 -0.86
N ALA A 114 -5.21 -12.30 0.03
CA ALA A 114 -6.57 -11.91 -0.30
C ALA A 114 -6.59 -10.81 -1.37
N ALA A 115 -5.77 -9.77 -1.21
CA ALA A 115 -5.65 -8.67 -2.16
C ALA A 115 -5.21 -9.18 -3.56
N PHE A 116 -4.18 -10.03 -3.65
CA PHE A 116 -3.71 -10.58 -4.93
C PHE A 116 -4.76 -11.46 -5.62
N GLN A 117 -5.56 -12.19 -4.86
CA GLN A 117 -6.57 -13.07 -5.44
C GLN A 117 -7.81 -12.33 -5.92
N VAL A 118 -8.17 -11.23 -5.30
CA VAL A 118 -9.41 -10.48 -5.55
C VAL A 118 -9.16 -9.17 -6.30
N ILE A 119 -8.32 -8.29 -5.75
CA ILE A 119 -8.07 -6.95 -6.32
C ILE A 119 -7.16 -7.06 -7.53
N LYS A 120 -6.08 -7.83 -7.41
CA LYS A 120 -4.99 -7.97 -8.40
C LYS A 120 -4.17 -6.68 -8.55
N THR A 121 -3.26 -6.68 -9.51
CA THR A 121 -2.47 -5.50 -9.89
C THR A 121 -3.17 -4.70 -10.99
N GLN A 122 -2.81 -3.43 -11.13
CA GLN A 122 -3.20 -2.64 -12.28
C GLN A 122 -2.58 -3.22 -13.58
N PRO A 123 -3.22 -3.00 -14.75
CA PRO A 123 -2.65 -3.42 -16.02
C PRO A 123 -1.22 -2.88 -16.20
N GLY A 124 -0.31 -3.76 -16.62
CA GLY A 124 1.11 -3.41 -16.83
C GLY A 124 1.98 -3.48 -15.57
N ILE A 125 1.40 -3.58 -14.37
CA ILE A 125 2.14 -3.72 -13.12
C ILE A 125 2.33 -5.20 -12.78
N GLN A 126 3.58 -5.64 -12.72
CA GLN A 126 3.95 -7.02 -12.41
C GLN A 126 4.40 -7.21 -10.97
N VAL A 127 4.88 -6.12 -10.35
CA VAL A 127 5.42 -6.13 -8.98
C VAL A 127 4.53 -5.32 -8.06
N VAL A 128 4.06 -5.94 -6.99
CA VAL A 128 3.40 -5.22 -5.90
C VAL A 128 4.46 -4.84 -4.88
N SER A 129 4.50 -3.59 -4.50
CA SER A 129 5.44 -3.05 -3.51
C SER A 129 4.72 -2.36 -2.36
N GLY A 130 5.36 -2.36 -1.19
CA GLY A 130 4.93 -1.56 -0.06
C GLY A 130 5.48 -0.15 -0.14
N ALA A 131 4.69 0.84 0.29
CA ALA A 131 5.16 2.22 0.40
C ALA A 131 4.80 2.80 1.76
N PHE A 132 5.77 3.49 2.39
CA PHE A 132 5.53 4.33 3.56
C PHE A 132 5.39 5.77 3.15
N LEU A 133 4.29 6.39 3.55
CA LEU A 133 4.12 7.84 3.55
C LEU A 133 4.69 8.38 4.86
N MET A 134 5.88 8.98 4.78
CA MET A 134 6.59 9.51 5.93
C MET A 134 6.28 10.99 6.10
N LEU A 135 5.69 11.35 7.25
CA LEU A 135 5.46 12.73 7.65
C LEU A 135 6.56 13.14 8.62
N LEU A 136 7.41 14.05 8.21
CA LEU A 136 8.54 14.50 9.02
C LEU A 136 8.08 15.45 10.13
N PRO A 137 8.78 15.48 11.27
CA PRO A 137 8.55 16.46 12.32
C PRO A 137 8.66 17.90 11.80
N LYS A 138 7.87 18.80 12.37
CA LYS A 138 7.92 20.23 12.05
C LYS A 138 9.36 20.77 12.17
N GLY A 139 9.80 21.49 11.14
CA GLY A 139 11.16 22.06 11.07
C GLY A 139 12.15 21.23 10.26
N LEU A 140 11.81 20.02 9.85
CA LEU A 140 12.58 19.23 8.90
C LEU A 140 11.97 19.39 7.50
N ASN A 141 12.59 20.20 6.66
CA ASN A 141 12.07 20.55 5.34
C ASN A 141 12.69 19.67 4.23
N TYR A 142 12.68 18.35 4.42
CA TYR A 142 13.02 17.39 3.37
C TYR A 142 11.76 16.94 2.64
N GLY A 143 11.90 16.63 1.35
CA GLY A 143 10.77 16.29 0.49
C GLY A 143 9.86 17.50 0.21
N THR A 144 8.61 17.24 -0.14
CA THR A 144 7.59 18.28 -0.36
C THR A 144 6.80 18.46 0.92
N ASP A 145 6.90 19.62 1.55
CA ASP A 145 6.22 19.96 2.81
C ASP A 145 6.47 18.95 3.95
N GLY A 146 7.66 18.35 3.99
CA GLY A 146 8.01 17.33 4.98
C GLY A 146 7.42 15.95 4.68
N ILE A 147 6.96 15.70 3.46
CA ILE A 147 6.44 14.40 3.02
C ILE A 147 7.48 13.68 2.19
N LEU A 148 7.77 12.44 2.55
CA LEU A 148 8.62 11.52 1.80
C LEU A 148 7.90 10.19 1.58
N ILE A 149 8.11 9.56 0.42
CA ILE A 149 7.67 8.21 0.12
C ILE A 149 8.87 7.27 0.14
N PHE A 150 8.81 6.20 0.92
CA PHE A 150 9.82 5.15 0.95
C PHE A 150 9.23 3.85 0.40
N ALA A 151 9.85 3.27 -0.62
CA ALA A 151 9.44 1.99 -1.22
C ALA A 151 10.66 1.23 -1.77
N ASP A 152 10.69 -0.11 -1.82
CA ASP A 152 9.78 -1.01 -1.11
C ASP A 152 10.17 -1.09 0.35
N CYS A 153 9.19 -1.17 1.22
CA CYS A 153 9.43 -1.21 2.66
C CYS A 153 9.04 -2.54 3.33
N ALA A 154 8.37 -3.48 2.61
CA ALA A 154 7.82 -4.65 3.30
C ALA A 154 7.43 -5.86 2.42
N VAL A 155 7.44 -5.78 1.10
CA VAL A 155 6.83 -6.79 0.21
C VAL A 155 7.87 -7.56 -0.58
N VAL A 156 8.85 -6.88 -1.20
CA VAL A 156 9.89 -7.49 -2.04
C VAL A 156 11.24 -7.41 -1.34
N PRO A 157 11.74 -8.50 -0.72
CA PRO A 157 12.95 -8.45 0.11
C PRO A 157 14.23 -8.15 -0.66
N ASP A 158 14.35 -8.66 -1.89
CA ASP A 158 15.53 -8.47 -2.74
C ASP A 158 15.09 -8.36 -4.22
N PRO A 159 14.62 -7.18 -4.65
CA PRO A 159 14.19 -6.97 -6.02
C PRO A 159 15.38 -7.06 -6.99
N ASN A 160 15.17 -7.66 -8.16
CA ASN A 160 16.09 -7.54 -9.29
C ASN A 160 16.01 -6.13 -9.91
N ALA A 161 16.83 -5.83 -10.93
CA ALA A 161 16.86 -4.50 -11.53
C ALA A 161 15.54 -4.07 -12.16
N GLN A 162 14.84 -4.99 -12.83
CA GLN A 162 13.53 -4.74 -13.45
C GLN A 162 12.44 -4.48 -12.39
N GLU A 163 12.43 -5.28 -11.34
CA GLU A 163 11.51 -5.11 -10.21
C GLU A 163 11.75 -3.79 -9.47
N LEU A 164 13.02 -3.45 -9.22
CA LEU A 164 13.39 -2.20 -8.55
C LEU A 164 13.01 -0.97 -9.40
N ALA A 165 13.17 -1.03 -10.71
CA ALA A 165 12.71 0.01 -11.63
C ALA A 165 11.18 0.18 -11.56
N GLN A 166 10.43 -0.93 -11.56
CA GLN A 166 8.98 -0.88 -11.45
C GLN A 166 8.53 -0.34 -10.09
N ILE A 167 9.21 -0.72 -8.99
CA ILE A 167 8.96 -0.16 -7.65
C ILE A 167 9.14 1.36 -7.66
N ALA A 168 10.22 1.87 -8.27
CA ALA A 168 10.50 3.30 -8.35
C ALA A 168 9.37 4.06 -9.10
N VAL A 169 8.94 3.54 -10.25
CA VAL A 169 7.88 4.15 -11.06
C VAL A 169 6.52 4.10 -10.35
N THR A 170 6.18 2.96 -9.72
CA THR A 170 4.91 2.84 -8.99
C THR A 170 4.90 3.65 -7.70
N ALA A 171 6.04 3.82 -7.01
CA ALA A 171 6.17 4.72 -5.87
C ALA A 171 5.94 6.18 -6.27
N ALA A 172 6.43 6.60 -7.45
CA ALA A 172 6.14 7.92 -8.00
C ALA A 172 4.65 8.12 -8.26
N GLN A 173 3.96 7.11 -8.81
CA GLN A 173 2.52 7.18 -8.99
C GLN A 173 1.77 7.27 -7.66
N THR A 174 2.20 6.50 -6.65
CA THR A 174 1.65 6.58 -5.29
C THR A 174 1.81 7.98 -4.69
N ALA A 175 2.95 8.65 -4.93
CA ALA A 175 3.16 10.03 -4.48
C ALA A 175 2.14 11.01 -5.09
N ARG A 176 1.81 10.87 -6.36
CA ARG A 176 0.78 11.68 -7.03
C ARG A 176 -0.62 11.36 -6.52
N ASP A 177 -0.99 10.07 -6.52
CA ASP A 177 -2.36 9.65 -6.27
C ASP A 177 -2.77 9.76 -4.79
N ILE A 178 -1.85 9.49 -3.87
CA ILE A 178 -2.14 9.42 -2.44
C ILE A 178 -1.67 10.67 -1.70
N ALA A 179 -0.46 11.17 -2.01
CA ALA A 179 0.10 12.33 -1.32
C ALA A 179 -0.18 13.65 -2.04
N GLY A 180 -0.62 13.63 -3.31
CA GLY A 180 -0.90 14.83 -4.09
C GLY A 180 0.36 15.66 -4.40
N ILE A 181 1.53 15.04 -4.43
CA ILE A 181 2.83 15.69 -4.65
C ILE A 181 3.45 15.27 -5.97
N GLU A 182 4.20 16.17 -6.62
CA GLU A 182 4.99 15.83 -7.80
C GLU A 182 6.26 15.10 -7.37
N PRO A 183 6.47 13.86 -7.82
CA PRO A 183 7.56 13.03 -7.33
C PRO A 183 8.91 13.42 -7.95
N ARG A 184 9.92 13.37 -7.11
CA ARG A 184 11.35 13.34 -7.48
C ARG A 184 11.93 12.07 -6.86
N VAL A 185 12.41 11.14 -7.68
CA VAL A 185 12.73 9.78 -7.25
C VAL A 185 14.23 9.54 -7.19
N ALA A 186 14.73 9.13 -6.02
CA ALA A 186 16.09 8.63 -5.85
C ALA A 186 16.09 7.12 -5.64
N ILE A 187 16.80 6.38 -6.49
CA ILE A 187 17.06 4.95 -6.26
C ILE A 187 18.32 4.83 -5.42
N LEU A 188 18.13 4.37 -4.17
CA LEU A 188 19.16 4.45 -3.14
C LEU A 188 20.16 3.28 -3.19
N SER A 189 21.38 3.59 -2.83
CA SER A 189 22.48 2.65 -2.65
C SER A 189 23.45 3.17 -1.57
N PHE A 190 24.44 2.35 -1.20
CA PHE A 190 25.60 2.80 -0.42
C PHE A 190 26.66 3.51 -1.26
N SER A 191 26.44 3.69 -2.57
CA SER A 191 27.27 4.41 -3.52
C SER A 191 26.53 5.61 -4.08
N THR A 192 27.26 6.65 -4.49
CA THR A 192 26.77 7.81 -5.23
C THR A 192 27.62 7.98 -6.47
N ASN A 193 27.00 7.87 -7.67
CA ASN A 193 27.64 8.13 -8.97
C ASN A 193 29.00 7.43 -9.14
N GLY A 194 29.07 6.13 -8.82
CA GLY A 194 30.28 5.32 -9.00
C GLY A 194 31.31 5.47 -7.90
N SER A 195 30.97 6.04 -6.73
CA SER A 195 31.91 6.18 -5.60
C SER A 195 32.39 4.85 -5.03
N ALA A 196 31.69 3.74 -5.31
CA ALA A 196 32.09 2.39 -4.97
C ALA A 196 31.83 1.40 -6.14
N LYS A 197 32.42 0.21 -6.07
CA LYS A 197 32.24 -0.86 -7.08
C LYS A 197 31.76 -2.13 -6.40
N HIS A 198 30.57 -2.61 -6.74
CA HIS A 198 30.00 -3.85 -6.21
C HIS A 198 28.83 -4.30 -7.09
N GLU A 199 28.57 -5.59 -7.19
CA GLU A 199 27.46 -6.14 -8.03
C GLU A 199 26.10 -5.57 -7.64
N ARG A 200 25.84 -5.34 -6.34
CA ARG A 200 24.60 -4.72 -5.86
C ARG A 200 24.41 -3.28 -6.34
N ILE A 201 25.51 -2.57 -6.60
CA ILE A 201 25.47 -1.23 -7.19
C ILE A 201 25.06 -1.33 -8.66
N ASN A 202 25.60 -2.29 -9.40
CA ASN A 202 25.26 -2.51 -10.80
C ASN A 202 23.75 -2.77 -10.97
N LYS A 203 23.14 -3.49 -10.03
CA LYS A 203 21.68 -3.68 -9.98
C LYS A 203 20.93 -2.34 -9.92
N VAL A 204 21.38 -1.40 -9.07
CA VAL A 204 20.73 -0.09 -8.88
C VAL A 204 20.96 0.79 -10.10
N ILE A 205 22.15 0.80 -10.69
CA ILE A 205 22.46 1.52 -11.94
C ILE A 205 21.56 1.04 -13.07
N GLU A 206 21.43 -0.27 -13.23
CA GLU A 206 20.57 -0.87 -14.26
C GLU A 206 19.09 -0.58 -14.00
N ALA A 207 18.63 -0.64 -12.75
CA ALA A 207 17.27 -0.26 -12.38
C ALA A 207 16.98 1.21 -12.71
N THR A 208 17.93 2.11 -12.46
CA THR A 208 17.81 3.52 -12.81
C THR A 208 17.66 3.74 -14.31
N ARG A 209 18.48 3.03 -15.12
CA ARG A 209 18.37 3.07 -16.58
C ARG A 209 17.00 2.61 -17.06
N ILE A 210 16.53 1.45 -16.56
CA ILE A 210 15.23 0.89 -16.92
C ILE A 210 14.08 1.82 -16.49
N ALA A 211 14.14 2.37 -15.26
CA ALA A 211 13.11 3.28 -14.76
C ALA A 211 12.98 4.55 -15.62
N ARG A 212 14.10 5.11 -16.11
CA ARG A 212 14.11 6.23 -17.06
C ARG A 212 13.45 5.89 -18.39
N GLU A 213 13.63 4.67 -18.86
CA GLU A 213 12.95 4.19 -20.10
C GLU A 213 11.45 3.97 -19.89
N MET A 214 11.05 3.46 -18.70
CA MET A 214 9.64 3.25 -18.36
C MET A 214 8.87 4.55 -18.13
N ALA A 215 9.53 5.58 -17.59
CA ALA A 215 8.93 6.87 -17.25
C ALA A 215 9.87 8.03 -17.60
N PRO A 216 9.97 8.39 -18.91
CA PRO A 216 10.93 9.39 -19.39
C PRO A 216 10.74 10.79 -18.78
N ASP A 217 9.50 11.13 -18.41
CA ASP A 217 9.15 12.44 -17.87
C ASP A 217 9.36 12.52 -16.34
N LEU A 218 9.69 11.40 -15.69
CA LEU A 218 9.91 11.35 -14.25
C LEU A 218 11.30 11.89 -13.91
N ILE A 219 11.37 12.86 -13.01
CA ILE A 219 12.63 13.32 -12.44
C ILE A 219 13.17 12.21 -11.55
N LEU A 220 14.14 11.45 -12.06
CA LEU A 220 14.66 10.25 -11.40
C LEU A 220 16.18 10.15 -11.56
N ASP A 221 16.85 9.77 -10.47
CA ASP A 221 18.30 9.48 -10.49
C ASP A 221 18.67 8.33 -9.53
N GLY A 222 19.87 7.79 -9.73
CA GLY A 222 20.49 6.68 -8.97
C GLY A 222 21.72 6.15 -9.73
N GLU A 223 22.65 5.50 -9.06
CA GLU A 223 22.58 5.21 -7.61
C GLU A 223 22.97 6.45 -6.78
N LEU A 224 22.25 6.67 -5.70
CA LEU A 224 22.52 7.75 -4.75
C LEU A 224 22.54 7.23 -3.30
N GLN A 225 23.41 7.78 -2.47
CA GLN A 225 23.26 7.65 -1.03
C GLN A 225 22.11 8.54 -0.54
N ALA A 226 21.46 8.16 0.57
CA ALA A 226 20.30 8.88 1.08
C ALA A 226 20.61 10.35 1.41
N ASP A 227 21.76 10.64 1.98
CA ASP A 227 22.23 12.01 2.27
C ASP A 227 22.41 12.84 1.00
N ALA A 228 22.96 12.23 -0.06
CA ALA A 228 23.10 12.88 -1.37
C ALA A 228 21.75 13.10 -2.08
N ALA A 229 20.75 12.30 -1.75
CA ALA A 229 19.41 12.42 -2.33
C ALA A 229 18.55 13.51 -1.68
N ILE A 230 18.73 13.79 -0.37
CA ILE A 230 17.81 14.64 0.39
C ILE A 230 18.45 15.90 0.98
N VAL A 231 19.81 16.00 1.05
CA VAL A 231 20.49 17.15 1.65
C VAL A 231 21.16 17.97 0.54
N PRO A 232 20.68 19.19 0.23
CA PRO A 232 21.18 19.98 -0.91
C PRO A 232 22.70 20.22 -0.92
N SER A 233 23.30 20.50 0.25
CA SER A 233 24.75 20.72 0.34
C SER A 233 25.55 19.44 0.06
N VAL A 234 25.04 18.28 0.43
CA VAL A 234 25.66 16.97 0.13
C VAL A 234 25.47 16.63 -1.35
N ALA A 235 24.29 16.86 -1.89
CA ALA A 235 23.97 16.68 -3.32
C ALA A 235 24.94 17.51 -4.18
N ALA A 236 25.13 18.80 -3.87
CA ALA A 236 26.05 19.69 -4.58
C ALA A 236 27.51 19.20 -4.59
N SER A 237 27.91 18.49 -3.52
CA SER A 237 29.27 17.93 -3.40
C SER A 237 29.42 16.57 -4.06
N LYS A 238 28.46 15.63 -3.81
CA LYS A 238 28.59 14.23 -4.22
C LYS A 238 27.94 13.93 -5.56
N ALA A 239 26.92 14.69 -5.95
CA ALA A 239 26.12 14.47 -7.16
C ALA A 239 25.75 15.80 -7.86
N PRO A 240 26.71 16.67 -8.21
CA PRO A 240 26.43 18.02 -8.74
C PRO A 240 25.63 18.01 -10.06
N ASN A 241 25.69 16.94 -10.81
CA ASN A 241 25.00 16.79 -12.11
C ASN A 241 23.67 16.03 -11.99
N SER A 242 23.26 15.66 -10.79
CA SER A 242 21.98 14.96 -10.58
C SER A 242 20.80 15.90 -10.82
N PRO A 243 19.75 15.49 -11.53
CA PRO A 243 18.53 16.28 -11.67
C PRO A 243 17.78 16.45 -10.34
N LEU A 244 18.22 15.73 -9.29
CA LEU A 244 17.68 15.84 -7.94
C LEU A 244 18.42 16.88 -7.09
N SER A 245 19.56 17.40 -7.57
CA SER A 245 20.32 18.45 -6.87
C SER A 245 19.58 19.79 -6.99
N GLY A 246 19.08 20.32 -5.89
CA GLY A 246 18.41 21.63 -5.87
C GLY A 246 17.06 21.62 -5.22
#